data_f8900ec332d237e7e8575d93bbdb93c0
#
_entry.id   f8900ec332d237e7e8575d93bbdb93c0
#
_cell.length_a   1.000
_cell.length_b   1.000
_cell.length_c   1.000
_cell.angle_alpha   90.00
_cell.angle_beta   90.00
_cell.angle_gamma   90.00
#
_symmetry.space_group_name_H-M   'P 1'
#
loop_
_entity.id
_entity.type
_entity.pdbx_description
1 polymer ?
#
loop_
_entity_poly.entity_id
_entity_poly.type
_entity_poly.pdbx_seq_one_letter_code
_entity_poly.pdbx_strand_id
1 'polypeptide(L)'
;MLNFEETILQTIRQAHHVLVAADIKVTPSNGVAAMALVSGLRQAGIQTDFIANAPFDSNWLVFGSIIQPNLELPSEDFIISLNLGRTKVGQVKYKIEGDKLKFFIKPNGGQFTEEDVELIFGRPPYDLIITIGVAAPEVLGEVYNQNSGLFYQTPIINIDCQVDNENYGQINLVDLVASSTAEIIYDLFHAMGWPLNADEATYLLAGLIYETKNFTNTKATPQVLVAAANLIKEGARREDIVNGWYASVELSTLHLWGKILSNLEQADNGLIWSKLDSNEVVPSVSLIRQAIERLLIGLQDAKVIAVFYNLASAQPTVSLSLLKNQGSLKEVNKSLERASSETGTGVVVYATGAIDLQSWLQDFSPVGSEHFVTFTSNLPLSSTMELILPILSQRLAEIK
;
A
#
# COMPACT_ATOMS: atom_id res chain seq x y z
N MET A 1 38.89 5.31 -7.82
CA MET A 1 37.43 5.21 -7.99
C MET A 1 36.87 4.91 -6.62
N LEU A 2 35.94 5.72 -6.12
CA LEU A 2 35.22 5.42 -4.90
C LEU A 2 34.50 4.09 -5.07
N ASN A 3 34.48 3.25 -4.03
CA ASN A 3 33.66 2.05 -4.00
C ASN A 3 32.18 2.48 -4.11
N PHE A 4 31.29 1.67 -4.70
CA PHE A 4 29.86 1.96 -4.85
C PHE A 4 29.21 2.36 -3.52
N GLU A 5 29.52 1.65 -2.45
CA GLU A 5 29.07 1.98 -1.08
C GLU A 5 29.52 3.37 -0.63
N GLU A 6 30.80 3.72 -0.84
CA GLU A 6 31.32 5.04 -0.49
C GLU A 6 30.59 6.16 -1.24
N THR A 7 30.18 5.92 -2.49
CA THR A 7 29.42 6.89 -3.28
C THR A 7 28.04 7.17 -2.64
N ILE A 8 27.33 6.12 -2.23
CA ILE A 8 26.04 6.26 -1.53
C ILE A 8 26.21 7.08 -0.25
N LEU A 9 27.16 6.64 0.60
CA LEU A 9 27.40 7.27 1.89
C LEU A 9 27.81 8.75 1.75
N GLN A 10 28.62 9.08 0.75
CA GLN A 10 29.02 10.47 0.47
C GLN A 10 27.85 11.30 -0.05
N THR A 11 27.04 10.77 -0.96
CA THR A 11 25.87 11.47 -1.50
C THR A 11 24.89 11.82 -0.38
N ILE A 12 24.62 10.88 0.53
CA ILE A 12 23.73 11.14 1.67
C ILE A 12 24.36 12.17 2.64
N ARG A 13 25.67 12.09 2.94
CA ARG A 13 26.34 13.02 3.85
C ARG A 13 26.41 14.45 3.32
N GLN A 14 26.41 14.63 2.01
CA GLN A 14 26.44 15.94 1.36
C GLN A 14 25.07 16.56 1.17
N ALA A 15 24.00 15.79 1.32
CA ALA A 15 22.64 16.27 1.18
C ALA A 15 22.24 17.16 2.35
N HIS A 16 21.47 18.22 2.06
CA HIS A 16 20.95 19.16 3.05
C HIS A 16 19.44 19.05 3.18
N HIS A 17 18.75 18.79 2.07
CA HIS A 17 17.29 18.66 2.04
C HIS A 17 16.88 17.43 1.20
N VAL A 18 16.49 16.37 1.87
CA VAL A 18 16.19 15.06 1.27
C VAL A 18 14.68 14.83 1.23
N LEU A 19 14.21 14.36 0.09
CA LEU A 19 12.87 13.79 -0.05
C LEU A 19 12.95 12.26 0.03
N VAL A 20 12.31 11.65 1.00
CA VAL A 20 12.12 10.19 1.06
C VAL A 20 10.75 9.86 0.49
N ALA A 21 10.69 8.97 -0.51
CA ALA A 21 9.46 8.52 -1.14
C ALA A 21 9.32 7.00 -1.04
N ALA A 22 8.16 6.48 -0.60
CA ALA A 22 7.95 5.05 -0.43
C ALA A 22 6.67 4.55 -1.09
N ASP A 23 6.75 3.36 -1.70
CA ASP A 23 5.56 2.60 -2.09
C ASP A 23 5.10 1.71 -0.93
N ILE A 24 4.03 2.16 -0.26
CA ILE A 24 3.44 1.42 0.87
C ILE A 24 2.19 0.62 0.48
N LYS A 25 1.70 0.75 -0.75
CA LYS A 25 0.56 -0.03 -1.25
C LYS A 25 0.94 -1.47 -1.51
N VAL A 26 2.17 -1.71 -1.98
CA VAL A 26 2.68 -3.05 -2.24
C VAL A 26 2.96 -3.79 -0.94
N THR A 27 3.72 -3.15 -0.04
CA THR A 27 4.02 -3.73 1.27
C THR A 27 4.20 -2.66 2.36
N PRO A 28 3.61 -2.87 3.55
CA PRO A 28 3.87 -2.03 4.72
C PRO A 28 5.35 -1.96 5.12
N SER A 29 6.13 -2.98 4.80
CA SER A 29 7.57 -3.04 5.08
C SER A 29 8.33 -1.83 4.54
N ASN A 30 7.98 -1.34 3.34
CA ASN A 30 8.60 -0.15 2.75
C ASN A 30 8.34 1.11 3.60
N GLY A 31 7.15 1.23 4.17
CA GLY A 31 6.80 2.38 4.99
C GLY A 31 7.58 2.43 6.30
N VAL A 32 7.74 1.30 7.00
CA VAL A 32 8.54 1.27 8.25
C VAL A 32 10.03 1.46 7.95
N ALA A 33 10.55 0.93 6.84
CA ALA A 33 11.91 1.19 6.39
C ALA A 33 12.12 2.69 6.11
N ALA A 34 11.15 3.34 5.44
CA ALA A 34 11.18 4.78 5.19
C ALA A 34 11.14 5.59 6.50
N MET A 35 10.29 5.23 7.47
CA MET A 35 10.26 5.90 8.77
C MET A 35 11.60 5.82 9.50
N ALA A 36 12.25 4.65 9.48
CA ALA A 36 13.58 4.50 10.07
C ALA A 36 14.59 5.42 9.39
N LEU A 37 14.64 5.42 8.04
CA LEU A 37 15.57 6.26 7.29
C LEU A 37 15.32 7.76 7.53
N VAL A 38 14.06 8.21 7.50
CA VAL A 38 13.69 9.61 7.77
C VAL A 38 14.13 10.03 9.18
N SER A 39 13.96 9.16 10.17
CA SER A 39 14.42 9.42 11.53
C SER A 39 15.93 9.56 11.58
N GLY A 40 16.69 8.63 10.97
CA GLY A 40 18.16 8.67 10.93
C GLY A 40 18.70 9.91 10.22
N LEU A 41 18.13 10.27 9.06
CA LEU A 41 18.49 11.49 8.33
C LEU A 41 18.29 12.75 9.19
N ARG A 42 17.12 12.85 9.86
CA ARG A 42 16.83 13.98 10.76
C ARG A 42 17.76 14.05 11.96
N GLN A 43 18.13 12.91 12.55
CA GLN A 43 19.11 12.85 13.63
C GLN A 43 20.51 13.25 13.16
N ALA A 44 20.86 12.95 11.91
CA ALA A 44 22.11 13.41 11.28
C ALA A 44 22.10 14.91 10.93
N GLY A 45 20.99 15.62 11.20
CA GLY A 45 20.85 17.06 10.93
C GLY A 45 20.44 17.38 9.50
N ILE A 46 19.99 16.39 8.71
CA ILE A 46 19.54 16.56 7.32
C ILE A 46 18.05 16.88 7.34
N GLN A 47 17.66 18.00 6.73
CA GLN A 47 16.24 18.32 6.58
C GLN A 47 15.60 17.26 5.69
N THR A 48 14.49 16.65 6.15
CA THR A 48 13.91 15.50 5.46
C THR A 48 12.41 15.60 5.46
N ASP A 49 11.83 15.53 4.25
CA ASP A 49 10.41 15.34 4.02
C ASP A 49 10.13 13.88 3.63
N PHE A 50 8.93 13.40 3.96
CA PHE A 50 8.52 12.03 3.69
C PHE A 50 7.19 12.02 2.96
N ILE A 51 7.14 11.31 1.82
CA ILE A 51 5.93 11.08 1.03
C ILE A 51 5.70 9.59 0.81
N ALA A 52 4.44 9.22 0.63
CA ALA A 52 4.05 7.88 0.24
C ALA A 52 2.83 7.92 -0.69
N ASN A 53 2.61 6.85 -1.44
CA ASN A 53 1.47 6.72 -2.35
C ASN A 53 0.15 6.34 -1.68
N ALA A 54 0.12 6.23 -0.35
CA ALA A 54 -1.07 6.04 0.47
C ALA A 54 -0.86 6.56 1.90
N PRO A 55 -1.93 6.87 2.66
CA PRO A 55 -1.81 7.16 4.09
C PRO A 55 -1.54 5.88 4.89
N PHE A 56 -0.94 6.02 6.06
CA PHE A 56 -0.90 4.94 7.04
C PHE A 56 -2.27 4.73 7.67
N ASP A 57 -2.69 3.49 7.79
CA ASP A 57 -3.93 3.10 8.46
C ASP A 57 -3.76 2.94 9.98
N SER A 58 -4.84 2.53 10.68
CA SER A 58 -4.82 2.34 12.12
C SER A 58 -3.85 1.26 12.62
N ASN A 59 -3.43 0.33 11.76
CA ASN A 59 -2.51 -0.75 12.15
C ASN A 59 -1.09 -0.21 12.43
N TRP A 60 -0.77 0.98 11.94
CA TRP A 60 0.51 1.64 12.19
C TRP A 60 0.63 2.26 13.59
N LEU A 61 -0.49 2.43 14.29
CA LEU A 61 -0.51 3.01 15.66
C LEU A 61 0.29 2.20 16.69
N VAL A 62 0.59 0.94 16.41
CA VAL A 62 1.41 0.08 17.27
C VAL A 62 2.84 0.58 17.44
N PHE A 63 3.32 1.44 16.53
CA PHE A 63 4.68 1.96 16.60
C PHE A 63 4.84 3.15 17.56
N GLY A 64 3.77 3.68 18.12
CA GLY A 64 3.79 4.83 19.03
C GLY A 64 4.05 6.15 18.31
N SER A 65 5.30 6.51 18.12
CA SER A 65 5.67 7.69 17.30
C SER A 65 5.61 7.33 15.84
N ILE A 66 4.63 7.86 15.10
CA ILE A 66 4.52 7.63 13.66
C ILE A 66 5.00 8.88 12.92
N ILE A 67 5.94 8.70 12.01
CA ILE A 67 6.32 9.74 11.05
C ILE A 67 5.32 9.63 9.89
N GLN A 68 4.28 10.46 9.90
CA GLN A 68 3.26 10.44 8.86
C GLN A 68 3.85 10.91 7.52
N PRO A 69 3.59 10.19 6.42
CA PRO A 69 3.95 10.67 5.10
C PRO A 69 3.01 11.81 4.67
N ASN A 70 3.55 12.76 3.96
CA ASN A 70 2.74 13.69 3.20
C ASN A 70 2.20 12.96 1.96
N LEU A 71 0.99 13.31 1.55
CA LEU A 71 0.38 12.77 0.32
C LEU A 71 0.59 13.71 -0.88
N GLU A 72 1.05 14.91 -0.61
CA GLU A 72 1.35 15.95 -1.59
C GLU A 72 2.68 16.59 -1.26
N LEU A 73 3.43 16.96 -2.27
CA LEU A 73 4.63 17.77 -2.08
C LEU A 73 4.24 19.22 -1.82
N PRO A 74 4.97 19.91 -0.92
CA PRO A 74 4.77 21.33 -0.76
C PRO A 74 5.09 22.06 -2.07
N SER A 75 4.23 23.01 -2.45
CA SER A 75 4.46 23.84 -3.64
C SER A 75 5.75 24.62 -3.53
N GLU A 76 6.52 24.67 -4.60
CA GLU A 76 7.68 25.58 -4.72
C GLU A 76 7.25 27.04 -4.89
N ASP A 77 5.99 27.27 -5.24
CA ASP A 77 5.47 28.58 -5.53
C ASP A 77 5.23 29.39 -4.26
N PHE A 78 5.64 30.66 -4.27
CA PHE A 78 5.17 31.64 -3.30
C PHE A 78 3.74 32.04 -3.67
N ILE A 79 2.77 31.53 -2.92
CA ILE A 79 1.37 31.74 -3.17
C ILE A 79 0.83 32.80 -2.23
N ILE A 80 0.17 33.81 -2.79
CA ILE A 80 -0.65 34.77 -2.05
C ILE A 80 -2.09 34.37 -2.23
N SER A 81 -2.69 33.75 -1.22
CA SER A 81 -4.09 33.32 -1.21
C SER A 81 -4.98 34.39 -0.60
N LEU A 82 -6.13 34.66 -1.23
CA LEU A 82 -7.09 35.63 -0.75
C LEU A 82 -8.45 34.97 -0.50
N ASN A 83 -8.93 35.02 0.75
CA ASN A 83 -10.23 34.46 1.11
C ASN A 83 -11.36 35.30 0.53
N LEU A 84 -12.18 34.71 -0.33
CA LEU A 84 -13.30 35.36 -1.03
C LEU A 84 -14.65 35.17 -0.33
N GLY A 85 -14.67 34.60 0.87
CA GLY A 85 -15.90 34.31 1.61
C GLY A 85 -16.69 35.56 2.03
N ARG A 86 -16.01 36.69 2.31
CA ARG A 86 -16.59 37.95 2.73
C ARG A 86 -16.72 38.97 1.59
N THR A 87 -15.79 38.94 0.64
CA THR A 87 -15.68 39.97 -0.41
C THR A 87 -15.18 39.33 -1.70
N LYS A 88 -15.82 39.66 -2.83
CA LYS A 88 -15.39 39.15 -4.13
C LYS A 88 -14.35 40.08 -4.77
N VAL A 89 -13.46 39.48 -5.57
CA VAL A 89 -12.50 40.23 -6.38
C VAL A 89 -13.22 40.88 -7.57
N GLY A 90 -13.08 42.19 -7.72
CA GLY A 90 -13.56 42.92 -8.88
C GLY A 90 -12.51 43.06 -9.97
N GLN A 91 -11.27 43.37 -9.61
CA GLN A 91 -10.14 43.51 -10.53
C GLN A 91 -8.82 43.25 -9.81
N VAL A 92 -7.89 42.55 -10.49
CA VAL A 92 -6.51 42.39 -10.06
C VAL A 92 -5.59 43.07 -11.05
N LYS A 93 -4.67 43.90 -10.54
CA LYS A 93 -3.54 44.47 -11.29
C LYS A 93 -2.27 44.23 -10.52
N TYR A 94 -1.16 44.16 -11.20
CA TYR A 94 0.16 44.16 -10.57
C TYR A 94 1.06 45.23 -11.19
N LYS A 95 2.02 45.71 -10.43
CA LYS A 95 3.01 46.68 -10.89
C LYS A 95 4.37 46.37 -10.23
N ILE A 96 5.41 46.42 -11.02
CA ILE A 96 6.79 46.31 -10.52
C ILE A 96 7.31 47.75 -10.38
N GLU A 97 7.75 48.14 -9.17
CA GLU A 97 8.35 49.40 -8.85
C GLU A 97 9.68 49.20 -8.13
N GLY A 98 10.79 49.35 -8.85
CA GLY A 98 12.10 48.96 -8.36
C GLY A 98 12.15 47.49 -8.03
N ASP A 99 12.54 47.10 -6.82
CA ASP A 99 12.61 45.70 -6.35
C ASP A 99 11.33 45.21 -5.68
N LYS A 100 10.20 45.92 -5.88
CA LYS A 100 8.92 45.59 -5.25
C LYS A 100 7.88 45.24 -6.28
N LEU A 101 7.27 44.03 -6.17
CA LEU A 101 6.05 43.64 -6.86
C LEU A 101 4.83 44.00 -6.00
N LYS A 102 3.95 44.88 -6.52
CA LYS A 102 2.74 45.32 -5.83
C LYS A 102 1.51 44.77 -6.54
N PHE A 103 0.66 44.05 -5.80
CA PHE A 103 -0.66 43.64 -6.27
C PHE A 103 -1.71 44.67 -5.83
N PHE A 104 -2.57 45.11 -6.76
CA PHE A 104 -3.71 45.97 -6.52
C PHE A 104 -4.98 45.18 -6.74
N ILE A 105 -5.63 44.78 -5.65
CA ILE A 105 -6.84 43.96 -5.68
C ILE A 105 -8.03 44.85 -5.33
N LYS A 106 -8.89 45.16 -6.33
CA LYS A 106 -10.08 45.93 -6.14
C LYS A 106 -11.23 45.02 -5.70
N PRO A 107 -11.86 45.27 -4.53
CA PRO A 107 -13.00 44.49 -4.10
C PRO A 107 -14.27 44.84 -4.94
N ASN A 108 -15.14 43.85 -5.12
CA ASN A 108 -16.46 44.01 -5.68
C ASN A 108 -17.50 44.00 -4.54
N GLY A 109 -17.56 45.10 -3.78
CA GLY A 109 -18.33 45.25 -2.55
C GLY A 109 -17.52 44.80 -1.33
N GLY A 110 -17.62 45.52 -0.20
CA GLY A 110 -16.88 45.22 1.04
C GLY A 110 -15.43 45.69 1.02
N GLN A 111 -14.65 45.15 1.96
CA GLN A 111 -13.21 45.38 2.13
C GLN A 111 -12.50 44.06 2.40
N PHE A 112 -11.27 43.93 1.90
CA PHE A 112 -10.37 42.89 2.33
C PHE A 112 -9.59 43.34 3.58
N THR A 113 -9.35 42.46 4.49
CA THR A 113 -8.59 42.66 5.72
C THR A 113 -7.32 41.79 5.72
N GLU A 114 -6.42 41.99 6.67
CA GLU A 114 -5.24 41.18 6.82
C GLU A 114 -5.58 39.69 7.06
N GLU A 115 -6.72 39.41 7.73
CA GLU A 115 -7.23 38.07 7.97
C GLU A 115 -7.65 37.32 6.70
N ASP A 116 -7.90 38.02 5.62
CA ASP A 116 -8.31 37.44 4.34
C ASP A 116 -7.08 37.06 3.48
N VAL A 117 -5.86 37.42 3.89
CA VAL A 117 -4.62 37.14 3.14
C VAL A 117 -3.84 36.05 3.82
N GLU A 118 -3.58 34.96 3.08
CA GLU A 118 -2.70 33.88 3.49
C GLU A 118 -1.46 33.84 2.59
N LEU A 119 -0.29 33.80 3.19
CA LEU A 119 1.00 33.69 2.48
C LEU A 119 1.51 32.25 2.63
N ILE A 120 1.58 31.54 1.52
CA ILE A 120 2.11 30.18 1.47
C ILE A 120 3.49 30.26 0.84
N PHE A 121 4.50 29.82 1.57
CA PHE A 121 5.89 29.82 1.13
C PHE A 121 6.23 28.46 0.55
N GLY A 122 6.69 28.44 -0.69
CA GLY A 122 7.30 27.26 -1.29
C GLY A 122 8.53 26.83 -0.49
N ARG A 123 8.81 25.54 -0.45
CA ARG A 123 10.04 25.01 0.15
C ARG A 123 11.18 25.06 -0.85
N PRO A 124 12.42 25.16 -0.41
CA PRO A 124 13.57 25.04 -1.30
C PRO A 124 13.57 23.67 -1.98
N PRO A 125 14.03 23.58 -3.23
CA PRO A 125 14.11 22.32 -3.95
C PRO A 125 14.96 21.29 -3.17
N TYR A 126 14.59 20.03 -3.26
CA TYR A 126 15.37 18.94 -2.69
C TYR A 126 16.68 18.77 -3.47
N ASP A 127 17.76 18.49 -2.76
CA ASP A 127 19.06 18.20 -3.35
C ASP A 127 19.30 16.68 -3.53
N LEU A 128 18.43 15.85 -2.92
CA LEU A 128 18.45 14.40 -3.06
C LEU A 128 17.03 13.82 -2.87
N ILE A 129 16.67 12.85 -3.69
CA ILE A 129 15.51 11.99 -3.48
C ILE A 129 15.99 10.59 -3.12
N ILE A 130 15.39 9.96 -2.11
CA ILE A 130 15.62 8.55 -1.79
C ILE A 130 14.28 7.82 -1.93
N THR A 131 14.21 6.86 -2.85
CA THR A 131 13.01 6.04 -3.05
C THR A 131 13.18 4.69 -2.39
N ILE A 132 12.12 4.18 -1.74
CA ILE A 132 12.13 2.93 -0.98
C ILE A 132 11.01 2.01 -1.47
N GLY A 133 11.39 0.88 -2.07
CA GLY A 133 10.45 -0.10 -2.61
C GLY A 133 9.58 0.47 -3.73
N VAL A 134 10.11 1.40 -4.51
CA VAL A 134 9.45 2.03 -5.66
C VAL A 134 10.04 1.43 -6.91
N ALA A 135 9.34 0.50 -7.54
CA ALA A 135 9.84 -0.22 -8.73
C ALA A 135 10.05 0.71 -9.92
N ALA A 136 9.16 1.68 -10.13
CA ALA A 136 9.24 2.76 -11.10
C ALA A 136 8.62 4.04 -10.51
N PRO A 137 9.07 5.24 -10.89
CA PRO A 137 8.55 6.50 -10.31
C PRO A 137 7.03 6.67 -10.46
N GLU A 138 6.44 6.14 -11.51
CA GLU A 138 5.00 6.19 -11.81
C GLU A 138 4.14 5.49 -10.76
N VAL A 139 4.70 4.54 -10.01
CA VAL A 139 4.02 3.82 -8.91
C VAL A 139 3.61 4.78 -7.79
N LEU A 140 4.31 5.89 -7.64
CA LEU A 140 3.94 6.96 -6.71
C LEU A 140 2.66 7.70 -7.10
N GLY A 141 2.12 7.46 -8.32
CA GLY A 141 0.84 7.98 -8.78
C GLY A 141 0.81 9.50 -8.92
N GLU A 142 -0.20 10.14 -8.29
CA GLU A 142 -0.38 11.61 -8.41
C GLU A 142 0.82 12.39 -7.88
N VAL A 143 1.49 11.92 -6.86
CA VAL A 143 2.70 12.57 -6.33
C VAL A 143 3.77 12.74 -7.42
N TYR A 144 4.02 11.68 -8.18
CA TYR A 144 4.96 11.75 -9.29
C TYR A 144 4.41 12.55 -10.47
N ASN A 145 3.16 12.30 -10.89
CA ASN A 145 2.57 12.93 -12.06
C ASN A 145 2.53 14.46 -11.95
N GLN A 146 2.25 14.99 -10.77
CA GLN A 146 2.20 16.43 -10.51
C GLN A 146 3.60 17.05 -10.35
N ASN A 147 4.62 16.26 -10.05
CA ASN A 147 5.96 16.72 -9.71
C ASN A 147 7.07 16.03 -10.55
N SER A 148 6.75 15.53 -11.73
CA SER A 148 7.69 14.77 -12.56
C SER A 148 8.98 15.55 -12.85
N GLY A 149 8.91 16.87 -13.04
CA GLY A 149 10.07 17.72 -13.22
C GLY A 149 11.08 17.65 -12.05
N LEU A 150 10.60 17.53 -10.81
CA LEU A 150 11.45 17.36 -9.62
C LEU A 150 12.23 16.04 -9.70
N PHE A 151 11.56 14.93 -10.03
CA PHE A 151 12.20 13.61 -10.14
C PHE A 151 13.23 13.52 -11.28
N TYR A 152 13.06 14.32 -12.35
CA TYR A 152 14.03 14.39 -13.43
C TYR A 152 15.25 15.27 -13.12
N GLN A 153 15.08 16.29 -12.29
CA GLN A 153 16.13 17.29 -12.02
C GLN A 153 16.96 16.96 -10.77
N THR A 154 16.37 16.23 -9.83
CA THR A 154 17.01 15.92 -8.54
C THR A 154 17.67 14.54 -8.61
N PRO A 155 18.91 14.36 -8.11
CA PRO A 155 19.54 13.05 -7.99
C PRO A 155 18.68 12.09 -7.17
N ILE A 156 18.60 10.82 -7.60
CA ILE A 156 17.80 9.78 -6.95
C ILE A 156 18.70 8.63 -6.50
N ILE A 157 18.61 8.26 -5.21
CA ILE A 157 19.05 6.96 -4.70
C ILE A 157 17.82 6.07 -4.63
N ASN A 158 17.80 5.02 -5.45
CA ASN A 158 16.72 4.03 -5.47
C ASN A 158 17.11 2.81 -4.62
N ILE A 159 16.33 2.53 -3.57
CA ILE A 159 16.55 1.42 -2.63
C ILE A 159 15.40 0.43 -2.77
N ASP A 160 15.69 -0.80 -3.18
CA ASP A 160 14.67 -1.82 -3.37
C ASP A 160 15.24 -3.25 -3.23
N CYS A 161 14.34 -4.22 -3.12
CA CYS A 161 14.65 -5.66 -3.14
C CYS A 161 13.76 -6.44 -4.11
N GLN A 162 13.07 -5.77 -5.03
CA GLN A 162 12.14 -6.39 -5.98
C GLN A 162 12.77 -6.59 -7.35
N VAL A 163 12.37 -7.67 -8.02
CA VAL A 163 12.92 -8.07 -9.34
C VAL A 163 12.48 -7.15 -10.47
N ASP A 164 11.29 -6.56 -10.34
CA ASP A 164 10.68 -5.68 -11.33
C ASP A 164 11.13 -4.21 -11.22
N ASN A 165 12.12 -3.92 -10.36
CA ASN A 165 12.68 -2.59 -10.24
C ASN A 165 13.41 -2.16 -11.53
N GLU A 166 13.07 -0.98 -12.08
CA GLU A 166 13.60 -0.46 -13.35
C GLU A 166 15.00 0.18 -13.22
N ASN A 167 15.58 0.25 -12.04
CA ASN A 167 16.90 0.86 -11.78
C ASN A 167 17.01 2.30 -12.31
N TYR A 168 15.99 3.11 -12.13
CA TYR A 168 15.84 4.47 -12.66
C TYR A 168 16.64 5.54 -11.93
N GLY A 169 17.18 5.23 -10.74
CA GLY A 169 17.99 6.16 -9.95
C GLY A 169 19.39 6.36 -10.56
N GLN A 170 20.02 7.50 -10.26
CA GLN A 170 21.45 7.70 -10.55
C GLN A 170 22.31 6.74 -9.73
N ILE A 171 21.81 6.37 -8.54
CA ILE A 171 22.37 5.33 -7.69
C ILE A 171 21.26 4.33 -7.40
N ASN A 172 21.49 3.04 -7.67
CA ASN A 172 20.51 1.99 -7.45
C ASN A 172 21.08 0.97 -6.45
N LEU A 173 20.57 1.00 -5.23
CA LEU A 173 20.84 0.01 -4.18
C LEU A 173 19.71 -1.02 -4.19
N VAL A 174 19.71 -1.85 -5.25
CA VAL A 174 18.71 -2.91 -5.45
C VAL A 174 19.37 -4.24 -5.10
N ASP A 175 18.93 -4.84 -3.98
CA ASP A 175 19.44 -6.13 -3.51
C ASP A 175 18.33 -7.18 -3.53
N LEU A 176 18.37 -8.06 -4.53
CA LEU A 176 17.39 -9.13 -4.72
C LEU A 176 17.54 -10.27 -3.70
N VAL A 177 18.63 -10.29 -2.93
CA VAL A 177 18.87 -11.31 -1.88
C VAL A 177 18.35 -10.84 -0.53
N ALA A 178 18.26 -9.54 -0.33
CA ALA A 178 17.71 -8.96 0.89
C ALA A 178 16.26 -9.41 1.12
N SER A 179 15.91 -9.72 2.34
CA SER A 179 14.55 -10.11 2.73
C SER A 179 13.53 -8.99 2.56
N SER A 180 14.00 -7.75 2.71
CA SER A 180 13.18 -6.53 2.70
C SER A 180 14.03 -5.27 2.53
N THR A 181 13.39 -4.17 2.16
CA THR A 181 14.01 -2.85 2.18
C THR A 181 14.46 -2.44 3.60
N ALA A 182 13.81 -2.96 4.65
CA ALA A 182 14.23 -2.72 6.03
C ALA A 182 15.60 -3.35 6.36
N GLU A 183 15.94 -4.50 5.78
CA GLU A 183 17.28 -5.09 5.90
C GLU A 183 18.33 -4.18 5.26
N ILE A 184 18.07 -3.71 4.05
CA ILE A 184 18.98 -2.79 3.33
C ILE A 184 19.20 -1.50 4.12
N ILE A 185 18.15 -0.92 4.69
CA ILE A 185 18.25 0.29 5.53
C ILE A 185 19.01 0.00 6.83
N TYR A 186 18.82 -1.18 7.45
CA TYR A 186 19.60 -1.60 8.60
C TYR A 186 21.11 -1.63 8.30
N ASP A 187 21.50 -2.22 7.17
CA ASP A 187 22.89 -2.25 6.73
C ASP A 187 23.42 -0.84 6.40
N LEU A 188 22.58 0.03 5.83
CA LEU A 188 22.91 1.42 5.57
C LEU A 188 23.21 2.18 6.88
N PHE A 189 22.41 1.98 7.95
CA PHE A 189 22.68 2.60 9.26
C PHE A 189 24.05 2.18 9.79
N HIS A 190 24.39 0.90 9.68
CA HIS A 190 25.71 0.41 10.08
C HIS A 190 26.85 1.02 9.25
N ALA A 191 26.70 1.09 7.93
CA ALA A 191 27.68 1.67 7.03
C ALA A 191 27.87 3.18 7.26
N MET A 192 26.80 3.89 7.60
CA MET A 192 26.85 5.32 7.96
C MET A 192 27.45 5.57 9.35
N GLY A 193 27.50 4.54 10.20
CA GLY A 193 27.85 4.66 11.61
C GLY A 193 26.79 5.40 12.43
N TRP A 194 25.53 5.35 11.99
CA TRP A 194 24.42 5.98 12.70
C TRP A 194 23.98 5.12 13.87
N PRO A 195 23.83 5.71 15.08
CA PRO A 195 23.25 4.98 16.19
C PRO A 195 21.76 4.74 15.95
N LEU A 196 21.29 3.56 16.31
CA LEU A 196 19.86 3.23 16.30
C LEU A 196 19.23 3.57 17.64
N ASN A 197 18.14 4.32 17.64
CA ASN A 197 17.29 4.44 18.82
C ASN A 197 16.20 3.35 18.84
N ALA A 198 15.45 3.24 19.94
CA ALA A 198 14.42 2.22 20.11
C ALA A 198 13.29 2.31 19.06
N ASP A 199 12.95 3.50 18.56
CA ASP A 199 11.92 3.68 17.55
C ASP A 199 12.40 3.19 16.18
N GLU A 200 13.59 3.60 15.74
CA GLU A 200 14.22 3.13 14.49
C GLU A 200 14.43 1.63 14.50
N ALA A 201 14.94 1.10 15.61
CA ALA A 201 15.09 -0.34 15.79
C ALA A 201 13.73 -1.06 15.70
N THR A 202 12.66 -0.46 16.23
CA THR A 202 11.30 -1.02 16.14
C THR A 202 10.79 -0.99 14.69
N TYR A 203 10.99 0.10 13.95
CA TYR A 203 10.57 0.20 12.55
C TYR A 203 11.27 -0.84 11.68
N LEU A 204 12.60 -0.95 11.81
CA LEU A 204 13.37 -1.92 11.04
C LEU A 204 12.98 -3.36 11.38
N LEU A 205 12.85 -3.67 12.68
CA LEU A 205 12.41 -4.99 13.12
C LEU A 205 11.00 -5.33 12.59
N ALA A 206 10.10 -4.35 12.54
CA ALA A 206 8.77 -4.53 11.99
C ALA A 206 8.81 -4.92 10.51
N GLY A 207 9.65 -4.27 9.71
CA GLY A 207 9.86 -4.63 8.31
C GLY A 207 10.37 -6.06 8.14
N LEU A 208 11.37 -6.48 8.94
CA LEU A 208 11.88 -7.85 8.93
C LEU A 208 10.80 -8.87 9.34
N ILE A 209 10.05 -8.61 10.42
CA ILE A 209 8.96 -9.47 10.89
C ILE A 209 7.87 -9.62 9.82
N TYR A 210 7.49 -8.52 9.16
CA TYR A 210 6.44 -8.54 8.14
C TYR A 210 6.84 -9.42 6.95
N GLU A 211 7.99 -9.14 6.32
CA GLU A 211 8.44 -9.82 5.12
C GLU A 211 8.81 -11.29 5.36
N THR A 212 9.31 -11.61 6.54
CA THR A 212 9.63 -12.99 6.92
C THR A 212 8.44 -13.76 7.49
N LYS A 213 7.24 -13.16 7.53
CA LYS A 213 6.05 -13.71 8.20
C LYS A 213 6.38 -14.19 9.63
N ASN A 214 6.95 -13.29 10.43
CA ASN A 214 7.44 -13.58 11.77
C ASN A 214 8.48 -14.71 11.80
N PHE A 215 9.44 -14.66 10.86
CA PHE A 215 10.55 -15.61 10.71
C PHE A 215 10.14 -17.06 10.38
N THR A 216 9.01 -17.23 9.69
CA THR A 216 8.47 -18.55 9.35
C THR A 216 8.64 -18.94 7.88
N ASN A 217 9.06 -18.01 7.01
CA ASN A 217 9.27 -18.27 5.59
C ASN A 217 10.76 -18.32 5.20
N THR A 218 11.03 -18.60 3.92
CA THR A 218 12.40 -18.77 3.39
C THR A 218 13.22 -17.47 3.37
N LYS A 219 12.58 -16.28 3.52
CA LYS A 219 13.28 -15.00 3.66
C LYS A 219 13.94 -14.83 5.04
N ALA A 220 13.66 -15.71 6.01
CA ALA A 220 14.28 -15.70 7.33
C ALA A 220 15.71 -16.29 7.28
N THR A 221 16.63 -15.59 6.62
CA THR A 221 18.04 -15.97 6.50
C THR A 221 18.78 -15.82 7.84
N PRO A 222 19.95 -16.47 8.02
CA PRO A 222 20.78 -16.23 9.21
C PRO A 222 21.11 -14.75 9.42
N GLN A 223 21.36 -13.99 8.35
CA GLN A 223 21.65 -12.55 8.39
C GLN A 223 20.48 -11.77 8.98
N VAL A 224 19.27 -12.03 8.50
CA VAL A 224 18.03 -11.43 9.01
C VAL A 224 17.82 -11.73 10.50
N LEU A 225 18.09 -12.96 10.93
CA LEU A 225 17.95 -13.34 12.34
C LEU A 225 18.98 -12.61 13.22
N VAL A 226 20.21 -12.43 12.73
CA VAL A 226 21.24 -11.64 13.42
C VAL A 226 20.83 -10.16 13.48
N ALA A 227 20.35 -9.58 12.39
CA ALA A 227 19.84 -8.21 12.36
C ALA A 227 18.69 -8.02 13.35
N ALA A 228 17.72 -8.95 13.37
CA ALA A 228 16.60 -8.91 14.32
C ALA A 228 17.07 -8.98 15.79
N ALA A 229 18.03 -9.85 16.10
CA ALA A 229 18.60 -9.96 17.45
C ALA A 229 19.30 -8.65 17.88
N ASN A 230 20.05 -8.03 16.98
CA ASN A 230 20.70 -6.74 17.24
C ASN A 230 19.66 -5.62 17.44
N LEU A 231 18.61 -5.56 16.60
CA LEU A 231 17.54 -4.57 16.74
C LEU A 231 16.79 -4.71 18.07
N ILE A 232 16.56 -5.96 18.52
CA ILE A 232 15.96 -6.21 19.86
C ILE A 232 16.90 -5.71 20.98
N LYS A 233 18.21 -5.93 20.83
CA LYS A 233 19.22 -5.42 21.77
C LYS A 233 19.24 -3.89 21.83
N GLU A 234 19.03 -3.21 20.69
CA GLU A 234 18.91 -1.75 20.62
C GLU A 234 17.54 -1.21 21.13
N GLY A 235 16.68 -2.09 21.65
CA GLY A 235 15.43 -1.71 22.30
C GLY A 235 14.19 -1.77 21.42
N ALA A 236 14.24 -2.48 20.29
CA ALA A 236 13.05 -2.69 19.46
C ALA A 236 11.91 -3.38 20.24
N ARG A 237 10.72 -2.83 20.13
CA ARG A 237 9.51 -3.29 20.82
C ARG A 237 8.82 -4.43 20.06
N ARG A 238 9.45 -5.61 20.05
CA ARG A 238 8.96 -6.78 19.31
C ARG A 238 7.53 -7.16 19.69
N GLU A 239 7.19 -7.10 20.97
CA GLU A 239 5.85 -7.49 21.47
C GLU A 239 4.77 -6.57 20.87
N ASP A 240 5.01 -5.27 20.79
CA ASP A 240 4.07 -4.32 20.20
C ASP A 240 3.82 -4.63 18.73
N ILE A 241 4.88 -4.95 17.98
CA ILE A 241 4.79 -5.31 16.55
C ILE A 241 3.94 -6.57 16.38
N VAL A 242 4.26 -7.64 17.13
CA VAL A 242 3.56 -8.92 17.02
C VAL A 242 2.11 -8.79 17.46
N ASN A 243 1.84 -8.11 18.55
CA ASN A 243 0.48 -7.89 19.04
C ASN A 243 -0.34 -7.01 18.11
N GLY A 244 0.24 -5.96 17.53
CA GLY A 244 -0.46 -5.07 16.61
C GLY A 244 -0.75 -5.71 15.25
N TRP A 245 0.23 -6.39 14.66
CA TRP A 245 0.07 -6.90 13.30
C TRP A 245 -0.43 -8.35 13.21
N TYR A 246 -0.20 -9.17 14.26
CA TYR A 246 -0.51 -10.60 14.22
C TYR A 246 -1.52 -11.07 15.27
N ALA A 247 -1.61 -10.41 16.43
CA ALA A 247 -2.46 -10.88 17.53
C ALA A 247 -3.85 -10.22 17.57
N SER A 248 -4.01 -9.01 17.02
CA SER A 248 -5.30 -8.31 17.01
C SER A 248 -6.17 -8.79 15.84
N VAL A 249 -7.03 -9.77 16.12
CA VAL A 249 -8.05 -10.23 15.18
C VAL A 249 -9.42 -9.96 15.78
N GLU A 250 -10.28 -9.24 15.05
CA GLU A 250 -11.66 -9.00 15.50
C GLU A 250 -12.45 -10.31 15.61
N LEU A 251 -13.38 -10.38 16.56
CA LEU A 251 -14.23 -11.56 16.75
C LEU A 251 -15.04 -11.91 15.50
N SER A 252 -15.50 -10.92 14.77
CA SER A 252 -16.17 -11.07 13.45
C SER A 252 -15.31 -11.82 12.44
N THR A 253 -14.03 -11.49 12.39
CA THR A 253 -13.04 -12.15 11.52
C THR A 253 -12.79 -13.59 11.96
N LEU A 254 -12.69 -13.85 13.27
CA LEU A 254 -12.57 -15.22 13.80
C LEU A 254 -13.80 -16.06 13.48
N HIS A 255 -15.00 -15.50 13.55
CA HIS A 255 -16.23 -16.19 13.14
C HIS A 255 -16.21 -16.51 11.64
N LEU A 256 -15.77 -15.59 10.78
CA LEU A 256 -15.62 -15.85 9.35
C LEU A 256 -14.60 -16.98 9.10
N TRP A 257 -13.44 -16.93 9.74
CA TRP A 257 -12.43 -17.98 9.62
C TRP A 257 -12.95 -19.33 10.13
N GLY A 258 -13.70 -19.34 11.22
CA GLY A 258 -14.35 -20.53 11.73
C GLY A 258 -15.32 -21.14 10.71
N LYS A 259 -16.11 -20.31 10.01
CA LYS A 259 -17.00 -20.77 8.92
C LYS A 259 -16.22 -21.33 7.73
N ILE A 260 -15.11 -20.69 7.32
CA ILE A 260 -14.23 -21.20 6.26
C ILE A 260 -13.69 -22.58 6.65
N LEU A 261 -13.15 -22.70 7.87
CA LEU A 261 -12.56 -23.96 8.35
C LEU A 261 -13.57 -25.09 8.50
N SER A 262 -14.79 -24.79 8.99
CA SER A 262 -15.83 -25.81 9.21
C SER A 262 -16.39 -26.38 7.91
N ASN A 263 -16.25 -25.66 6.80
CA ASN A 263 -16.76 -26.05 5.48
C ASN A 263 -15.64 -26.47 4.51
N LEU A 264 -14.44 -26.80 5.04
CA LEU A 264 -13.35 -27.26 4.19
C LEU A 264 -13.61 -28.65 3.66
N GLU A 265 -13.44 -28.79 2.36
CA GLU A 265 -13.45 -30.05 1.63
C GLU A 265 -12.11 -30.21 0.88
N GLN A 266 -11.67 -31.45 0.70
CA GLN A 266 -10.37 -31.77 0.08
C GLN A 266 -10.53 -32.86 -0.96
N ALA A 267 -9.83 -32.72 -2.09
CA ALA A 267 -9.65 -33.79 -3.08
C ALA A 267 -8.25 -34.40 -2.97
N ASP A 268 -8.10 -35.62 -3.46
CA ASP A 268 -6.82 -36.40 -3.38
C ASP A 268 -5.66 -35.76 -4.15
N ASN A 269 -5.92 -34.79 -5.05
CA ASN A 269 -4.91 -34.14 -5.89
C ASN A 269 -4.31 -32.85 -5.30
N GLY A 270 -4.61 -32.52 -4.04
CA GLY A 270 -4.13 -31.32 -3.36
C GLY A 270 -4.99 -30.07 -3.58
N LEU A 271 -6.22 -30.22 -4.12
CA LEU A 271 -7.23 -29.17 -4.18
C LEU A 271 -8.02 -29.16 -2.87
N ILE A 272 -8.07 -28.00 -2.23
CA ILE A 272 -8.88 -27.75 -1.03
C ILE A 272 -9.82 -26.61 -1.33
N TRP A 273 -11.08 -26.73 -0.89
CA TRP A 273 -12.03 -25.64 -1.06
C TRP A 273 -12.97 -25.50 0.13
N SER A 274 -13.53 -24.31 0.24
CA SER A 274 -14.58 -23.99 1.23
C SER A 274 -15.66 -23.17 0.58
N LYS A 275 -16.89 -23.33 1.08
CA LYS A 275 -18.06 -22.54 0.68
C LYS A 275 -18.64 -21.77 1.85
N LEU A 276 -19.06 -20.54 1.57
CA LEU A 276 -19.72 -19.65 2.51
C LEU A 276 -21.14 -19.35 2.02
N ASP A 277 -22.11 -20.12 2.51
CA ASP A 277 -23.51 -20.03 2.11
C ASP A 277 -24.29 -18.89 2.80
N SER A 278 -23.67 -18.14 3.75
CA SER A 278 -24.40 -17.19 4.56
C SER A 278 -24.61 -15.86 3.83
N ASN A 279 -25.88 -15.41 3.77
CA ASN A 279 -26.28 -14.10 3.25
C ASN A 279 -26.06 -12.95 4.27
N GLU A 280 -25.47 -13.23 5.42
CA GLU A 280 -25.42 -12.26 6.53
C GLU A 280 -24.35 -11.18 6.35
N VAL A 281 -23.21 -11.50 5.78
CA VAL A 281 -22.12 -10.54 5.51
C VAL A 281 -21.34 -11.01 4.29
N VAL A 282 -21.19 -10.16 3.28
CA VAL A 282 -20.24 -10.41 2.19
C VAL A 282 -18.83 -10.24 2.76
N PRO A 283 -18.03 -11.31 2.81
CA PRO A 283 -16.68 -11.21 3.34
C PRO A 283 -15.83 -10.38 2.38
N SER A 284 -14.98 -9.50 2.92
CA SER A 284 -13.99 -8.84 2.07
C SER A 284 -12.97 -9.86 1.57
N VAL A 285 -12.51 -9.69 0.34
CA VAL A 285 -11.46 -10.54 -0.26
C VAL A 285 -10.20 -10.54 0.61
N SER A 286 -9.88 -9.41 1.25
CA SER A 286 -8.74 -9.29 2.16
C SER A 286 -8.84 -10.18 3.40
N LEU A 287 -10.03 -10.33 3.99
CA LEU A 287 -10.24 -11.22 5.15
C LEU A 287 -10.17 -12.70 4.76
N ILE A 288 -10.66 -13.07 3.58
CA ILE A 288 -10.51 -14.43 3.05
C ILE A 288 -9.04 -14.71 2.76
N ARG A 289 -8.33 -13.77 2.14
CA ARG A 289 -6.89 -13.89 1.90
C ARG A 289 -6.12 -14.11 3.20
N GLN A 290 -6.40 -13.33 4.23
CA GLN A 290 -5.79 -13.51 5.56
C GLN A 290 -6.08 -14.90 6.15
N ALA A 291 -7.31 -15.43 5.99
CA ALA A 291 -7.63 -16.79 6.44
C ALA A 291 -6.79 -17.84 5.71
N ILE A 292 -6.67 -17.73 4.39
CA ILE A 292 -5.85 -18.64 3.58
C ILE A 292 -4.39 -18.56 4.03
N GLU A 293 -3.82 -17.37 4.10
CA GLU A 293 -2.40 -17.16 4.43
C GLU A 293 -2.04 -17.58 5.86
N ARG A 294 -2.93 -17.37 6.84
CA ARG A 294 -2.64 -17.68 8.24
C ARG A 294 -2.98 -19.11 8.66
N LEU A 295 -4.01 -19.71 8.07
CA LEU A 295 -4.58 -20.96 8.54
C LEU A 295 -4.42 -22.11 7.56
N LEU A 296 -4.45 -21.84 6.24
CA LEU A 296 -4.57 -22.88 5.22
C LEU A 296 -3.27 -23.17 4.47
N ILE A 297 -2.34 -22.20 4.35
CA ILE A 297 -1.05 -22.41 3.65
C ILE A 297 -0.21 -23.54 4.29
N GLY A 298 -0.35 -23.74 5.61
CA GLY A 298 0.37 -24.78 6.34
C GLY A 298 -0.24 -26.18 6.24
N LEU A 299 -1.35 -26.34 5.49
CA LEU A 299 -1.97 -27.65 5.30
C LEU A 299 -1.08 -28.53 4.42
N GLN A 300 -0.79 -29.72 4.93
CA GLN A 300 0.02 -30.72 4.25
C GLN A 300 -0.69 -31.12 2.92
N ASP A 301 0.06 -31.16 1.84
CA ASP A 301 -0.41 -31.50 0.49
C ASP A 301 -1.35 -30.49 -0.20
N ALA A 302 -1.61 -29.33 0.39
CA ALA A 302 -2.39 -28.27 -0.27
C ALA A 302 -1.60 -27.62 -1.41
N LYS A 303 -2.05 -27.78 -2.65
CA LYS A 303 -1.50 -27.12 -3.83
C LYS A 303 -2.33 -25.91 -4.27
N VAL A 304 -3.66 -26.06 -4.23
CA VAL A 304 -4.60 -25.00 -4.58
C VAL A 304 -5.71 -24.93 -3.52
N ILE A 305 -6.02 -23.72 -3.08
CA ILE A 305 -7.07 -23.44 -2.11
C ILE A 305 -8.08 -22.49 -2.75
N ALA A 306 -9.36 -22.87 -2.78
CA ALA A 306 -10.43 -22.06 -3.33
C ALA A 306 -11.50 -21.75 -2.26
N VAL A 307 -11.95 -20.51 -2.19
CA VAL A 307 -13.05 -20.09 -1.31
C VAL A 307 -14.15 -19.46 -2.16
N PHE A 308 -15.33 -20.03 -2.07
CA PHE A 308 -16.53 -19.58 -2.76
C PHE A 308 -17.48 -18.92 -1.77
N TYR A 309 -18.04 -17.76 -2.12
CA TYR A 309 -18.97 -17.05 -1.25
C TYR A 309 -20.06 -16.33 -2.04
N ASN A 310 -21.26 -16.23 -1.44
CA ASN A 310 -22.34 -15.48 -2.04
C ASN A 310 -22.04 -13.98 -2.03
N LEU A 311 -22.21 -13.34 -3.18
CA LEU A 311 -22.29 -11.89 -3.25
C LEU A 311 -23.70 -11.50 -2.74
N ALA A 312 -23.79 -10.63 -1.72
CA ALA A 312 -25.08 -10.08 -1.35
C ALA A 312 -25.67 -9.42 -2.60
N SER A 313 -26.95 -9.66 -2.86
CA SER A 313 -27.69 -8.84 -3.82
C SER A 313 -27.46 -7.38 -3.41
N ALA A 314 -26.75 -6.62 -4.25
CA ALA A 314 -26.55 -5.20 -4.02
C ALA A 314 -27.95 -4.62 -3.76
N GLN A 315 -28.18 -4.10 -2.55
CA GLN A 315 -29.36 -3.26 -2.38
C GLN A 315 -29.20 -2.19 -3.46
N PRO A 316 -30.19 -2.02 -4.35
CA PRO A 316 -30.07 -1.06 -5.40
C PRO A 316 -29.86 0.29 -4.72
N THR A 317 -28.65 0.82 -4.80
CA THR A 317 -28.38 2.22 -4.53
C THR A 317 -29.16 2.95 -5.61
N VAL A 318 -30.42 3.26 -5.31
CA VAL A 318 -31.26 4.11 -6.15
C VAL A 318 -30.54 5.44 -6.20
N SER A 319 -29.79 5.62 -7.26
CA SER A 319 -29.16 6.91 -7.52
C SER A 319 -30.27 7.95 -7.57
N LEU A 320 -30.23 8.93 -6.69
CA LEU A 320 -31.22 10.02 -6.62
C LEU A 320 -31.42 10.73 -7.97
N SER A 321 -30.54 10.48 -8.95
CA SER A 321 -30.67 10.95 -10.34
C SER A 321 -31.78 10.23 -11.12
N LEU A 322 -32.17 9.01 -10.76
CA LEU A 322 -33.26 8.27 -11.44
C LEU A 322 -34.67 8.66 -10.95
N LEU A 323 -34.76 9.29 -9.79
CA LEU A 323 -36.06 9.80 -9.27
C LEU A 323 -36.54 11.13 -9.94
N LYS A 324 -35.72 11.74 -10.79
CA LYS A 324 -36.06 12.97 -11.51
C LYS A 324 -36.69 12.74 -12.88
N ASN A 325 -36.68 11.54 -13.43
CA ASN A 325 -37.36 11.24 -14.68
C ASN A 325 -38.55 10.30 -14.41
N GLN A 326 -39.74 10.82 -14.62
CA GLN A 326 -41.06 10.21 -14.44
C GLN A 326 -41.17 8.86 -15.19
N GLY A 327 -40.82 7.76 -14.54
CA GLY A 327 -41.21 6.40 -14.93
C GLY A 327 -42.23 5.85 -13.94
N SER A 328 -43.23 5.08 -14.41
CA SER A 328 -44.29 4.60 -13.54
C SER A 328 -43.75 3.69 -12.45
N LEU A 329 -44.31 3.77 -11.23
CA LEU A 329 -43.98 2.92 -10.08
C LEU A 329 -43.98 1.40 -10.41
N LYS A 330 -44.70 0.97 -11.45
CA LYS A 330 -44.69 -0.41 -11.94
C LYS A 330 -43.43 -0.81 -12.68
N GLU A 331 -42.77 0.11 -13.39
CA GLU A 331 -41.50 -0.17 -14.09
C GLU A 331 -40.33 -0.15 -13.11
N VAL A 332 -40.38 0.70 -12.08
CA VAL A 332 -39.41 0.70 -10.98
C VAL A 332 -39.49 -0.59 -10.17
N ASN A 333 -40.70 -1.06 -9.83
CA ASN A 333 -40.88 -2.34 -9.13
C ASN A 333 -40.44 -3.54 -9.98
N LYS A 334 -40.67 -3.52 -11.29
CA LYS A 334 -40.25 -4.59 -12.19
C LYS A 334 -38.73 -4.64 -12.41
N SER A 335 -38.07 -3.49 -12.37
CA SER A 335 -36.60 -3.41 -12.34
C SER A 335 -36.01 -3.79 -10.98
N LEU A 336 -36.67 -3.49 -9.87
CA LEU A 336 -36.33 -3.93 -8.53
C LEU A 336 -36.48 -5.44 -8.35
N GLU A 337 -37.54 -6.03 -8.89
CA GLU A 337 -37.77 -7.49 -8.91
C GLU A 337 -36.73 -8.22 -9.79
N ARG A 338 -36.28 -7.62 -10.91
CA ARG A 338 -35.17 -8.17 -11.72
C ARG A 338 -33.81 -8.03 -11.06
N ALA A 339 -33.53 -6.92 -10.34
CA ALA A 339 -32.30 -6.70 -9.61
C ALA A 339 -32.18 -7.56 -8.34
N SER A 340 -33.30 -8.03 -7.77
CA SER A 340 -33.35 -8.93 -6.60
C SER A 340 -33.10 -10.41 -6.90
N SER A 341 -32.91 -10.80 -8.15
CA SER A 341 -32.71 -12.19 -8.57
C SER A 341 -31.29 -12.58 -9.01
N GLU A 342 -30.34 -11.64 -9.06
CA GLU A 342 -28.95 -11.94 -9.43
C GLU A 342 -28.10 -12.15 -8.18
N THR A 343 -28.18 -13.35 -7.61
CA THR A 343 -27.21 -13.84 -6.61
C THR A 343 -25.95 -14.28 -7.34
N GLY A 344 -24.93 -13.43 -7.40
CA GLY A 344 -23.62 -13.79 -7.93
C GLY A 344 -22.75 -14.50 -6.89
N THR A 345 -21.67 -15.12 -7.35
CA THR A 345 -20.67 -15.81 -6.52
C THR A 345 -19.33 -15.11 -6.63
N GLY A 346 -18.74 -14.75 -5.49
CA GLY A 346 -17.34 -14.37 -5.40
C GLY A 346 -16.46 -15.60 -5.23
N VAL A 347 -15.32 -15.61 -5.92
CA VAL A 347 -14.34 -16.70 -5.88
C VAL A 347 -12.97 -16.13 -5.56
N VAL A 348 -12.30 -16.73 -4.58
CA VAL A 348 -10.91 -16.45 -4.23
C VAL A 348 -10.12 -17.73 -4.37
N VAL A 349 -9.04 -17.72 -5.14
CA VAL A 349 -8.18 -18.89 -5.34
C VAL A 349 -6.74 -18.52 -5.00
N TYR A 350 -6.09 -19.38 -4.26
CA TYR A 350 -4.67 -19.30 -3.89
C TYR A 350 -3.95 -20.58 -4.31
N ALA A 351 -2.74 -20.46 -4.83
CA ALA A 351 -1.89 -21.58 -5.18
C ALA A 351 -0.53 -21.51 -4.48
N THR A 352 0.01 -22.67 -4.14
CA THR A 352 1.36 -22.86 -3.64
C THR A 352 2.30 -23.29 -4.77
N GLY A 353 3.60 -22.94 -4.68
CA GLY A 353 4.59 -23.35 -5.69
C GLY A 353 4.47 -22.57 -7.02
N ALA A 354 4.98 -23.15 -8.09
CA ALA A 354 5.05 -22.51 -9.41
C ALA A 354 3.76 -22.74 -10.24
N ILE A 355 2.60 -22.33 -9.69
CA ILE A 355 1.30 -22.44 -10.36
C ILE A 355 0.82 -21.06 -10.78
N ASP A 356 0.55 -20.87 -12.06
CA ASP A 356 0.00 -19.63 -12.62
C ASP A 356 -1.54 -19.72 -12.71
N LEU A 357 -2.22 -19.21 -11.68
CA LEU A 357 -3.67 -19.16 -11.62
C LEU A 357 -4.31 -18.21 -12.63
N GLN A 358 -3.59 -17.16 -13.05
CA GLN A 358 -4.11 -16.23 -14.06
C GLN A 358 -4.31 -16.95 -15.39
N SER A 359 -3.34 -17.73 -15.81
CA SER A 359 -3.41 -18.54 -17.01
C SER A 359 -4.51 -19.63 -16.92
N TRP A 360 -4.68 -20.26 -15.75
CA TRP A 360 -5.66 -21.32 -15.56
C TRP A 360 -7.11 -20.83 -15.60
N LEU A 361 -7.34 -19.61 -15.15
CA LEU A 361 -8.66 -19.02 -14.98
C LEU A 361 -8.91 -17.81 -15.90
N GLN A 362 -8.14 -17.68 -16.98
CA GLN A 362 -8.21 -16.52 -17.91
C GLN A 362 -9.62 -16.25 -18.44
N ASP A 363 -10.44 -17.29 -18.64
CA ASP A 363 -11.82 -17.19 -19.14
C ASP A 363 -12.77 -16.48 -18.17
N PHE A 364 -12.38 -16.32 -16.91
CA PHE A 364 -13.15 -15.66 -15.84
C PHE A 364 -12.65 -14.24 -15.54
N SER A 365 -11.72 -13.70 -16.34
CA SER A 365 -11.12 -12.36 -16.13
C SER A 365 -10.61 -12.17 -14.70
N PRO A 366 -9.70 -13.03 -14.20
CA PRO A 366 -9.22 -12.98 -12.83
C PRO A 366 -8.40 -11.71 -12.56
N VAL A 367 -8.54 -11.18 -11.35
CA VAL A 367 -7.77 -10.04 -10.85
C VAL A 367 -6.86 -10.52 -9.73
N GLY A 368 -5.57 -10.19 -9.81
CA GLY A 368 -4.59 -10.56 -8.77
C GLY A 368 -3.21 -10.88 -9.34
N SER A 369 -2.48 -11.78 -8.69
CA SER A 369 -1.16 -12.26 -9.10
C SER A 369 -1.22 -13.70 -9.61
N GLU A 370 -0.08 -14.24 -10.07
CA GLU A 370 0.04 -15.65 -10.49
C GLU A 370 -0.45 -16.64 -9.41
N HIS A 371 -0.20 -16.34 -8.14
CA HIS A 371 -0.50 -17.24 -7.01
C HIS A 371 -1.78 -16.90 -6.24
N PHE A 372 -2.39 -15.75 -6.51
CA PHE A 372 -3.58 -15.30 -5.83
C PHE A 372 -4.49 -14.57 -6.79
N VAL A 373 -5.66 -15.14 -7.07
CA VAL A 373 -6.64 -14.52 -7.95
C VAL A 373 -8.01 -14.44 -7.30
N THR A 374 -8.78 -13.43 -7.69
CA THR A 374 -10.18 -13.27 -7.34
C THR A 374 -10.98 -12.88 -8.58
N PHE A 375 -12.20 -13.34 -8.65
CA PHE A 375 -13.17 -12.97 -9.68
C PHE A 375 -14.60 -13.15 -9.20
N THR A 376 -15.54 -12.67 -9.98
CA THR A 376 -16.97 -12.81 -9.70
C THR A 376 -17.67 -13.57 -10.83
N SER A 377 -18.62 -14.40 -10.47
CA SER A 377 -19.49 -15.15 -11.41
C SER A 377 -20.94 -14.73 -11.21
N ASN A 378 -21.69 -14.58 -12.28
CA ASN A 378 -23.12 -14.29 -12.24
C ASN A 378 -23.97 -15.56 -11.96
N LEU A 379 -23.32 -16.71 -11.78
CA LEU A 379 -23.98 -17.97 -11.48
C LEU A 379 -24.15 -18.13 -9.96
N PRO A 380 -25.17 -18.92 -9.52
CA PRO A 380 -25.30 -19.34 -8.14
C PRO A 380 -24.07 -20.10 -7.63
N LEU A 381 -23.83 -20.09 -6.32
CA LEU A 381 -22.66 -20.68 -5.67
C LEU A 381 -22.43 -22.14 -6.09
N SER A 382 -23.47 -22.99 -6.08
CA SER A 382 -23.38 -24.40 -6.49
C SER A 382 -22.93 -24.56 -7.96
N SER A 383 -23.56 -23.80 -8.87
CA SER A 383 -23.22 -23.85 -10.29
C SER A 383 -21.82 -23.32 -10.59
N THR A 384 -21.39 -22.30 -9.86
CA THR A 384 -20.02 -21.78 -9.97
C THR A 384 -19.00 -22.81 -9.48
N MET A 385 -19.27 -23.49 -8.38
CA MET A 385 -18.42 -24.58 -7.87
C MET A 385 -18.35 -25.75 -8.86
N GLU A 386 -19.46 -26.19 -9.40
CA GLU A 386 -19.52 -27.25 -10.43
C GLU A 386 -18.73 -26.91 -11.69
N LEU A 387 -18.61 -25.65 -12.02
CA LEU A 387 -17.83 -25.18 -13.16
C LEU A 387 -16.32 -25.07 -12.84
N ILE A 388 -15.96 -24.50 -11.72
CA ILE A 388 -14.57 -24.13 -11.40
C ILE A 388 -13.77 -25.30 -10.81
N LEU A 389 -14.35 -26.11 -9.91
CA LEU A 389 -13.63 -27.21 -9.26
C LEU A 389 -13.09 -28.25 -10.25
N PRO A 390 -13.84 -28.68 -11.29
CA PRO A 390 -13.29 -29.58 -12.31
C PRO A 390 -12.10 -28.97 -13.08
N ILE A 391 -12.14 -27.66 -13.40
CA ILE A 391 -11.06 -26.97 -14.11
C ILE A 391 -9.79 -27.01 -13.24
N LEU A 392 -9.88 -26.60 -11.97
CA LEU A 392 -8.76 -26.62 -11.04
C LEU A 392 -8.23 -28.05 -10.83
N SER A 393 -9.11 -29.02 -10.70
CA SER A 393 -8.74 -30.44 -10.52
C SER A 393 -8.02 -31.01 -11.74
N GLN A 394 -8.51 -30.71 -12.94
CA GLN A 394 -7.88 -31.17 -14.19
C GLN A 394 -6.51 -30.56 -14.37
N ARG A 395 -6.36 -29.23 -14.14
CA ARG A 395 -5.08 -28.54 -14.25
C ARG A 395 -4.05 -29.05 -13.23
N LEU A 396 -4.49 -29.36 -12.01
CA LEU A 396 -3.63 -29.98 -11.00
C LEU A 396 -3.16 -31.39 -11.40
N ALA A 397 -3.96 -32.15 -12.10
CA ALA A 397 -3.58 -33.48 -12.59
C ALA A 397 -2.53 -33.40 -13.73
N GLU A 398 -2.45 -32.29 -14.45
CA GLU A 398 -1.46 -32.04 -15.51
C GLU A 398 -0.07 -31.68 -14.95
N ILE A 399 0.00 -31.24 -13.68
CA ILE A 399 1.26 -30.94 -12.96
C ILE A 399 1.74 -32.23 -12.27
N LYS A 400 2.63 -32.94 -12.90
CA LYS A 400 3.33 -34.10 -12.35
C LYS A 400 4.64 -33.74 -11.68
#